data_7b22968b0bfb8071a92ab3473c4383a7
#
_entry.id   7b22968b0bfb8071a92ab3473c4383a7
#
_cell.length_a   1.000
_cell.length_b   1.000
_cell.length_c   1.000
_cell.angle_alpha   90.00
_cell.angle_beta   90.00
_cell.angle_gamma   90.00
#
_symmetry.space_group_name_H-M   'P 1'
#
loop_
_entity.id
_entity.type
_entity.pdbx_description
1 polymer ?
#
loop_
_entity_poly.entity_id
_entity_poly.type
_entity_poly.pdbx_seq_one_letter_code
_entity_poly.pdbx_strand_id
1 'polypeptide(L)'
;DESTILRFRHLLEKHDLAVAIFAEVGAVLSEKGLSMKRGTVVDATLIAAPSSTKNEGKKRDPEMTQTKKGNQWHFGMKAHIGVDADSGLVHTVECTTAKVADIAMMEACLHGEEEIALGDRGYHKTNRTIEHFAKEGDRSVLTPTKKPAGGQLTEEQKAFNRMLSAVRAIVEHPFRVVKRQFGF
;
A
#
# COMPACT_ATOMS: atom_id res chain seq x y z
N ASP A 1 20.65 -21.10 -11.41
CA ASP A 1 21.02 -20.40 -12.64
C ASP A 1 19.99 -19.31 -12.88
N GLU A 2 20.46 -18.08 -13.16
CA GLU A 2 19.63 -16.88 -13.39
C GLU A 2 18.60 -17.10 -14.51
N SER A 3 18.97 -17.81 -15.55
CA SER A 3 18.05 -18.07 -16.68
C SER A 3 16.87 -18.97 -16.27
N THR A 4 17.06 -19.88 -15.35
CA THR A 4 15.98 -20.71 -14.80
C THR A 4 15.00 -19.88 -13.97
N ILE A 5 15.51 -18.99 -13.13
CA ILE A 5 14.69 -18.06 -12.35
C ILE A 5 13.89 -17.15 -13.28
N LEU A 6 14.54 -16.60 -14.31
CA LEU A 6 13.89 -15.72 -15.28
C LEU A 6 12.78 -16.46 -16.07
N ARG A 7 13.02 -17.70 -16.51
CA ARG A 7 12.01 -18.52 -17.20
C ARG A 7 10.83 -18.83 -16.30
N PHE A 8 11.08 -19.13 -15.03
CA PHE A 8 10.02 -19.37 -14.06
C PHE A 8 9.19 -18.10 -13.82
N ARG A 9 9.84 -16.95 -13.68
CA ARG A 9 9.15 -15.66 -13.59
C ARG A 9 8.27 -15.38 -14.81
N HIS A 10 8.80 -15.57 -16.02
CA HIS A 10 8.01 -15.40 -17.24
C HIS A 10 6.83 -16.37 -17.33
N LEU A 11 6.97 -17.61 -16.80
CA LEU A 11 5.87 -18.54 -16.72
C LEU A 11 4.77 -18.03 -15.80
N LEU A 12 5.11 -17.51 -14.62
CA LEU A 12 4.15 -16.93 -13.69
C LEU A 12 3.43 -15.71 -14.31
N GLU A 13 4.18 -14.83 -14.97
CA GLU A 13 3.64 -13.65 -15.65
C GLU A 13 2.69 -14.03 -16.80
N LYS A 14 3.12 -14.97 -17.66
CA LYS A 14 2.35 -15.40 -18.83
C LYS A 14 0.97 -15.98 -18.50
N HIS A 15 0.82 -16.56 -17.32
CA HIS A 15 -0.41 -17.25 -16.91
C HIS A 15 -1.07 -16.60 -15.69
N ASP A 16 -0.66 -15.39 -15.29
CA ASP A 16 -1.15 -14.64 -14.12
C ASP A 16 -1.14 -15.45 -12.81
N LEU A 17 -0.21 -16.42 -12.72
CA LEU A 17 -0.15 -17.35 -11.60
C LEU A 17 0.25 -16.66 -10.28
N ALA A 18 0.97 -15.56 -10.34
CA ALA A 18 1.33 -14.82 -9.13
C ALA A 18 0.08 -14.28 -8.42
N VAL A 19 -0.87 -13.74 -9.17
CA VAL A 19 -2.17 -13.26 -8.65
C VAL A 19 -2.99 -14.42 -8.11
N ALA A 20 -3.07 -15.54 -8.86
CA ALA A 20 -3.82 -16.72 -8.44
C ALA A 20 -3.24 -17.35 -7.15
N ILE A 21 -1.92 -17.46 -7.04
CA ILE A 21 -1.25 -17.98 -5.84
C ILE A 21 -1.50 -17.06 -4.65
N PHE A 22 -1.42 -15.74 -4.85
CA PHE A 22 -1.69 -14.77 -3.78
C PHE A 22 -3.13 -14.88 -3.26
N ALA A 23 -4.09 -15.00 -4.17
CA ALA A 23 -5.51 -15.17 -3.82
C ALA A 23 -5.75 -16.49 -3.06
N GLU A 24 -5.16 -17.60 -3.50
CA GLU A 24 -5.30 -18.91 -2.85
C GLU A 24 -4.70 -18.91 -1.44
N VAL A 25 -3.51 -18.32 -1.27
CA VAL A 25 -2.90 -18.17 0.05
C VAL A 25 -3.79 -17.32 0.95
N GLY A 26 -4.35 -16.22 0.43
CA GLY A 26 -5.30 -15.36 1.15
C GLY A 26 -6.53 -16.13 1.62
N ALA A 27 -7.12 -16.96 0.75
CA ALA A 27 -8.28 -17.80 1.08
C ALA A 27 -7.96 -18.77 2.22
N VAL A 28 -6.84 -19.49 2.14
CA VAL A 28 -6.39 -20.42 3.19
C VAL A 28 -6.17 -19.70 4.53
N LEU A 29 -5.59 -18.52 4.51
CA LEU A 29 -5.35 -17.73 5.73
C LEU A 29 -6.67 -17.24 6.34
N SER A 30 -7.61 -16.82 5.51
CA SER A 30 -8.94 -16.40 5.92
C SER A 30 -9.75 -17.55 6.53
N GLU A 31 -9.78 -18.72 5.88
CA GLU A 31 -10.43 -19.92 6.40
C GLU A 31 -9.90 -20.34 7.78
N LYS A 32 -8.60 -20.13 8.02
CA LYS A 32 -7.97 -20.37 9.33
C LYS A 32 -8.18 -19.24 10.33
N GLY A 33 -8.89 -18.18 9.98
CA GLY A 33 -9.12 -17.00 10.80
C GLY A 33 -7.84 -16.22 11.14
N LEU A 34 -6.82 -16.29 10.28
CA LEU A 34 -5.52 -15.66 10.49
C LEU A 34 -5.39 -14.29 9.83
N SER A 35 -6.32 -13.91 8.95
CA SER A 35 -6.29 -12.61 8.26
C SER A 35 -7.68 -12.05 8.01
N MET A 36 -7.73 -10.84 7.47
CA MET A 36 -8.94 -10.13 7.03
C MET A 36 -10.00 -9.98 8.12
N LYS A 37 -9.57 -9.45 9.26
CA LYS A 37 -10.45 -9.17 10.39
C LYS A 37 -10.96 -7.72 10.32
N ARG A 38 -11.04 -7.06 11.48
CA ARG A 38 -11.76 -5.80 11.65
C ARG A 38 -11.03 -4.56 11.15
N GLY A 39 -9.71 -4.62 11.00
CA GLY A 39 -8.91 -3.46 10.69
C GLY A 39 -7.91 -3.68 9.56
N THR A 40 -7.85 -2.73 8.62
CA THR A 40 -6.85 -2.71 7.55
C THR A 40 -5.98 -1.47 7.66
N VAL A 41 -4.66 -1.65 7.63
CA VAL A 41 -3.70 -0.56 7.46
C VAL A 41 -3.36 -0.43 5.98
N VAL A 42 -3.59 0.75 5.42
CA VAL A 42 -3.28 1.06 4.01
C VAL A 42 -2.07 1.96 3.94
N ASP A 43 -1.13 1.60 3.09
CA ASP A 43 0.03 2.43 2.79
C ASP A 43 0.59 2.15 1.39
N ALA A 44 1.46 3.01 0.89
CA ALA A 44 2.07 2.88 -0.42
C ALA A 44 3.59 3.08 -0.36
N THR A 45 4.28 2.35 -1.22
CA THR A 45 5.72 2.52 -1.37
C THR A 45 6.11 2.67 -2.83
N LEU A 46 7.15 3.46 -3.07
CA LEU A 46 7.76 3.62 -4.37
C LEU A 46 8.66 2.44 -4.67
N ILE A 47 8.45 1.84 -5.84
CA ILE A 47 9.33 0.87 -6.47
C ILE A 47 10.09 1.62 -7.55
N ALA A 48 11.35 1.95 -7.26
CA ALA A 48 12.18 2.73 -8.15
C ALA A 48 12.74 1.86 -9.27
N ALA A 49 12.74 2.38 -10.49
CA ALA A 49 13.34 1.75 -11.65
C ALA A 49 14.41 2.64 -12.27
N PRO A 50 15.38 2.07 -12.99
CA PRO A 50 16.36 2.84 -13.74
C PRO A 50 15.69 3.75 -14.75
N SER A 51 16.01 5.03 -14.73
CA SER A 51 15.48 6.02 -15.68
C SER A 51 16.22 6.02 -17.03
N SER A 52 17.12 5.07 -17.24
CA SER A 52 17.97 4.98 -18.44
C SER A 52 17.15 4.68 -19.69
N THR A 53 17.53 5.29 -20.79
CA THR A 53 17.03 5.02 -22.15
C THR A 53 18.03 4.22 -23.00
N LYS A 54 19.03 3.59 -22.36
CA LYS A 54 20.07 2.80 -23.04
C LYS A 54 19.63 1.37 -23.35
N ASN A 55 18.35 1.17 -23.57
CA ASN A 55 17.78 -0.10 -24.07
C ASN A 55 17.67 -0.07 -25.60
N GLU A 56 17.37 -1.22 -26.19
CA GLU A 56 17.19 -1.36 -27.63
C GLU A 56 16.14 -0.40 -28.21
N GLY A 57 15.05 -0.21 -27.50
CA GLY A 57 13.95 0.71 -27.88
C GLY A 57 14.23 2.18 -27.63
N LYS A 58 15.36 2.54 -26.97
CA LYS A 58 15.73 3.91 -26.56
C LYS A 58 14.60 4.68 -25.87
N LYS A 59 13.72 3.98 -25.19
CA LYS A 59 12.54 4.52 -24.52
C LYS A 59 12.48 4.05 -23.06
N ARG A 60 11.87 4.87 -22.22
CA ARG A 60 11.50 4.46 -20.86
C ARG A 60 10.26 3.56 -20.91
N ASP A 61 10.12 2.72 -19.90
CA ASP A 61 8.93 1.91 -19.73
C ASP A 61 7.68 2.81 -19.67
N PRO A 62 6.68 2.61 -20.55
CA PRO A 62 5.47 3.43 -20.59
C PRO A 62 4.56 3.27 -19.38
N GLU A 63 4.67 2.16 -18.66
CA GLU A 63 3.90 1.90 -17.43
C GLU A 63 4.47 2.63 -16.20
N MET A 64 5.69 3.15 -16.32
CA MET A 64 6.38 3.85 -15.24
C MET A 64 6.36 5.36 -15.44
N THR A 65 6.28 6.09 -14.36
CA THR A 65 6.26 7.56 -14.38
C THR A 65 7.19 8.16 -13.33
N GLN A 66 7.45 9.45 -13.47
CA GLN A 66 8.21 10.21 -12.47
C GLN A 66 7.28 10.77 -11.39
N THR A 67 7.75 10.72 -10.16
CA THR A 67 7.13 11.40 -9.02
C THR A 67 8.19 12.06 -8.17
N LYS A 68 7.80 13.10 -7.44
CA LYS A 68 8.70 13.81 -6.51
C LYS A 68 8.37 13.42 -5.08
N LYS A 69 9.36 12.93 -4.34
CA LYS A 69 9.24 12.70 -2.89
C LYS A 69 10.28 13.55 -2.16
N GLY A 70 9.80 14.52 -1.39
CA GLY A 70 10.67 15.55 -0.84
C GLY A 70 11.33 16.36 -1.97
N ASN A 71 12.66 16.42 -1.99
CA ASN A 71 13.44 17.13 -3.02
C ASN A 71 13.99 16.18 -4.12
N GLN A 72 13.68 14.89 -4.07
CA GLN A 72 14.19 13.91 -5.01
C GLN A 72 13.12 13.46 -6.01
N TRP A 73 13.53 13.32 -7.28
CA TRP A 73 12.72 12.73 -8.32
C TRP A 73 12.99 11.22 -8.40
N HIS A 74 11.93 10.46 -8.47
CA HIS A 74 11.96 9.01 -8.63
C HIS A 74 11.20 8.63 -9.91
N PHE A 75 11.74 7.69 -10.65
CA PHE A 75 11.07 7.05 -11.78
C PHE A 75 10.72 5.62 -11.38
N GLY A 76 9.52 5.17 -11.68
CA GLY A 76 9.08 3.83 -11.34
C GLY A 76 7.58 3.70 -11.18
N MET A 77 7.18 2.77 -10.32
CA MET A 77 5.80 2.47 -9.96
C MET A 77 5.58 2.68 -8.47
N LYS A 78 4.34 2.63 -8.04
CA LYS A 78 3.95 2.50 -6.64
C LYS A 78 3.29 1.14 -6.41
N ALA A 79 3.64 0.52 -5.30
CA ALA A 79 2.89 -0.58 -4.73
C ALA A 79 2.08 -0.05 -3.55
N HIS A 80 0.77 -0.21 -3.62
CA HIS A 80 -0.19 0.08 -2.56
C HIS A 80 -0.58 -1.25 -1.92
N ILE A 81 -0.62 -1.32 -0.60
CA ILE A 81 -0.95 -2.55 0.11
C ILE A 81 -2.02 -2.31 1.16
N GLY A 82 -2.89 -3.31 1.32
CA GLY A 82 -3.77 -3.47 2.47
C GLY A 82 -3.21 -4.57 3.37
N VAL A 83 -3.02 -4.23 4.64
CA VAL A 83 -2.41 -5.11 5.65
C VAL A 83 -3.39 -5.27 6.80
N ASP A 84 -3.69 -6.49 7.18
CA ASP A 84 -4.48 -6.77 8.37
C ASP A 84 -3.80 -6.17 9.62
N ALA A 85 -4.54 -5.35 10.36
CA ALA A 85 -3.99 -4.59 11.47
C ALA A 85 -3.58 -5.45 12.69
N ASP A 86 -4.12 -6.66 12.80
CA ASP A 86 -3.84 -7.58 13.91
C ASP A 86 -2.69 -8.53 13.57
N SER A 87 -2.75 -9.17 12.40
CA SER A 87 -1.79 -10.20 12.01
C SER A 87 -0.57 -9.66 11.27
N GLY A 88 -0.67 -8.49 10.64
CA GLY A 88 0.38 -7.95 9.77
C GLY A 88 0.47 -8.62 8.41
N LEU A 89 -0.48 -9.47 8.07
CA LEU A 89 -0.53 -10.16 6.79
C LEU A 89 -1.07 -9.22 5.70
N VAL A 90 -0.40 -9.22 4.55
CA VAL A 90 -0.85 -8.48 3.37
C VAL A 90 -1.98 -9.27 2.71
N HIS A 91 -3.14 -8.65 2.57
CA HIS A 91 -4.30 -9.25 1.89
C HIS A 91 -4.58 -8.63 0.52
N THR A 92 -4.10 -7.41 0.28
CA THR A 92 -4.30 -6.72 -1.00
C THR A 92 -3.01 -6.06 -1.45
N VAL A 93 -2.72 -6.17 -2.74
CA VAL A 93 -1.59 -5.48 -3.40
C VAL A 93 -2.08 -4.91 -4.72
N GLU A 94 -1.90 -3.59 -4.87
CA GLU A 94 -2.22 -2.87 -6.10
C GLU A 94 -1.00 -2.12 -6.61
N CYS A 95 -0.72 -2.25 -7.90
CA CYS A 95 0.39 -1.56 -8.54
C CYS A 95 -0.12 -0.46 -9.46
N THR A 96 0.47 0.72 -9.33
CA THR A 96 0.12 1.88 -10.18
C THR A 96 1.35 2.61 -10.67
N THR A 97 1.17 3.49 -11.64
CA THR A 97 2.24 4.43 -11.98
C THR A 97 2.57 5.33 -10.78
N ALA A 98 3.80 5.81 -10.67
CA ALA A 98 4.23 6.63 -9.54
C ALA A 98 3.45 7.95 -9.35
N LYS A 99 2.67 8.39 -10.34
CA LYS A 99 1.87 9.62 -10.29
C LYS A 99 0.55 9.47 -9.53
N VAL A 100 0.03 8.25 -9.42
CA VAL A 100 -1.27 8.03 -8.76
C VAL A 100 -1.15 8.43 -7.30
N ALA A 101 -2.11 9.21 -6.81
CA ALA A 101 -2.17 9.62 -5.42
C ALA A 101 -2.56 8.44 -4.53
N ASP A 102 -1.89 8.28 -3.38
CA ASP A 102 -2.10 7.14 -2.49
C ASP A 102 -3.55 7.02 -2.04
N ILE A 103 -4.19 8.15 -1.75
CA ILE A 103 -5.61 8.21 -1.35
C ILE A 103 -6.57 7.66 -2.42
N ALA A 104 -6.22 7.77 -3.70
CA ALA A 104 -7.06 7.26 -4.78
C ALA A 104 -7.13 5.73 -4.80
N MET A 105 -6.16 5.07 -4.17
CA MET A 105 -6.06 3.60 -4.12
C MET A 105 -6.52 3.03 -2.77
N MET A 106 -6.99 3.88 -1.86
CA MET A 106 -7.37 3.44 -0.53
C MET A 106 -8.46 2.36 -0.59
N GLU A 107 -9.52 2.61 -1.33
CA GLU A 107 -10.65 1.69 -1.46
C GLU A 107 -10.24 0.37 -2.11
N ALA A 108 -9.40 0.41 -3.14
CA ALA A 108 -8.88 -0.79 -3.80
C ALA A 108 -7.99 -1.65 -2.88
N CYS A 109 -7.43 -1.05 -1.82
CA CYS A 109 -6.62 -1.76 -0.82
C CYS A 109 -7.44 -2.37 0.32
N LEU A 110 -8.77 -2.23 0.32
CA LEU A 110 -9.65 -2.79 1.33
C LEU A 110 -10.23 -4.13 0.84
N HIS A 111 -10.51 -5.05 1.75
CA HIS A 111 -11.16 -6.33 1.43
C HIS A 111 -12.69 -6.27 1.51
N GLY A 112 -13.26 -5.17 2.03
CA GLY A 112 -14.68 -4.90 2.01
C GLY A 112 -15.43 -5.20 3.31
N GLU A 113 -14.82 -5.92 4.25
CA GLU A 113 -15.43 -6.29 5.54
C GLU A 113 -14.82 -5.55 6.74
N GLU A 114 -13.96 -4.56 6.47
CA GLU A 114 -13.34 -3.78 7.53
C GLU A 114 -14.34 -2.91 8.28
N GLU A 115 -14.18 -2.86 9.58
CA GLU A 115 -14.81 -1.86 10.45
C GLU A 115 -13.95 -0.58 10.50
N ILE A 116 -12.62 -0.72 10.38
CA ILE A 116 -11.67 0.38 10.52
C ILE A 116 -10.60 0.29 9.43
N ALA A 117 -10.36 1.40 8.75
CA ALA A 117 -9.21 1.57 7.86
C ALA A 117 -8.26 2.63 8.44
N LEU A 118 -6.97 2.31 8.47
CA LEU A 118 -5.92 3.20 8.98
C LEU A 118 -4.98 3.60 7.85
N GLY A 119 -4.71 4.90 7.74
CA GLY A 119 -3.77 5.44 6.78
C GLY A 119 -2.87 6.51 7.37
N ASP A 120 -1.87 6.94 6.61
CA ASP A 120 -1.09 8.10 6.97
C ASP A 120 -1.86 9.42 6.70
N ARG A 121 -1.22 10.56 6.88
CA ARG A 121 -1.83 11.87 6.58
C ARG A 121 -2.16 12.08 5.11
N GLY A 122 -1.54 11.34 4.20
CA GLY A 122 -1.83 11.38 2.79
C GLY A 122 -3.23 10.87 2.47
N TYR A 123 -3.74 10.00 3.33
CA TYR A 123 -5.11 9.48 3.26
C TYR A 123 -6.12 10.35 4.01
N HIS A 124 -5.65 11.40 4.73
CA HIS A 124 -6.53 12.38 5.35
C HIS A 124 -7.14 13.24 4.27
N LYS A 125 -8.23 12.89 3.77
CA LYS A 125 -9.02 13.75 3.08
C LYS A 125 -10.21 13.33 2.51
N THR A 126 -10.75 14.22 2.45
CA THR A 126 -11.80 14.98 1.83
C THR A 126 -13.10 14.28 2.13
N ASN A 127 -14.08 15.03 2.36
CA ASN A 127 -15.46 14.66 2.53
C ASN A 127 -15.91 13.54 1.58
N ARG A 128 -15.28 13.41 0.41
CA ARG A 128 -15.56 12.33 -0.54
C ARG A 128 -15.20 10.94 -0.02
N THR A 129 -14.03 10.75 0.55
CA THR A 129 -13.61 9.45 1.06
C THR A 129 -14.39 9.07 2.31
N ILE A 130 -14.63 10.05 3.20
CA ILE A 130 -15.42 9.87 4.41
C ILE A 130 -16.89 9.62 4.07
N GLU A 131 -17.46 10.36 3.11
CA GLU A 131 -18.85 10.18 2.69
C GLU A 131 -19.07 8.85 1.98
N HIS A 132 -18.13 8.35 1.22
CA HIS A 132 -18.23 7.05 0.54
C HIS A 132 -18.22 5.92 1.58
N PHE A 133 -17.31 5.95 2.53
CA PHE A 133 -17.29 4.99 3.63
C PHE A 133 -18.54 5.07 4.54
N ALA A 134 -19.03 6.27 4.80
CA ALA A 134 -20.26 6.46 5.59
C ALA A 134 -21.53 5.99 4.88
N LYS A 135 -21.54 5.94 3.55
CA LYS A 135 -22.68 5.43 2.75
C LYS A 135 -22.73 3.90 2.67
N GLU A 136 -21.59 3.23 2.82
CA GLU A 136 -21.50 1.77 2.67
C GLU A 136 -21.46 0.99 4.00
N GLY A 137 -21.74 1.63 5.11
CA GLY A 137 -21.79 1.01 6.43
C GLY A 137 -20.95 1.74 7.49
N ASP A 138 -20.93 1.24 8.73
CA ASP A 138 -20.21 1.82 9.89
C ASP A 138 -18.68 1.73 9.81
N ARG A 139 -18.12 2.04 8.65
CA ARG A 139 -16.67 2.03 8.44
C ARG A 139 -16.04 3.36 8.85
N SER A 140 -14.93 3.30 9.55
CA SER A 140 -14.20 4.48 9.99
C SER A 140 -12.81 4.54 9.38
N VAL A 141 -12.46 5.68 8.77
CA VAL A 141 -11.10 5.95 8.31
C VAL A 141 -10.36 6.76 9.36
N LEU A 142 -9.33 6.19 9.93
CA LEU A 142 -8.50 6.83 10.95
C LEU A 142 -7.17 7.29 10.36
N THR A 143 -6.91 8.58 10.49
CA THR A 143 -5.64 9.20 10.09
C THR A 143 -5.11 10.10 11.19
N PRO A 144 -3.79 10.33 11.29
CA PRO A 144 -3.22 11.18 12.31
C PRO A 144 -3.73 12.64 12.20
N THR A 145 -4.13 13.20 13.31
CA THR A 145 -4.56 14.59 13.42
C THR A 145 -3.43 15.53 13.00
N LYS A 146 -3.76 16.47 12.12
CA LYS A 146 -2.82 17.48 11.64
C LYS A 146 -2.67 18.59 12.68
N LYS A 147 -1.43 19.03 12.91
CA LYS A 147 -1.15 20.24 13.70
C LYS A 147 -1.82 21.45 13.03
N PRO A 148 -2.63 22.23 13.75
CA PRO A 148 -3.20 23.45 13.22
C PRO A 148 -2.12 24.51 12.92
N ALA A 149 -2.36 25.38 11.96
CA ALA A 149 -1.45 26.46 11.63
C ALA A 149 -1.30 27.40 12.84
N GLY A 150 -0.05 27.64 13.29
CA GLY A 150 0.22 28.48 14.46
C GLY A 150 -0.12 27.89 15.83
N GLY A 151 -0.73 26.69 15.88
CA GLY A 151 -1.13 26.02 17.12
C GLY A 151 -0.25 24.82 17.46
N GLN A 152 -0.62 24.12 18.52
CA GLN A 152 -0.07 22.83 18.91
C GLN A 152 -1.19 21.78 19.04
N LEU A 153 -0.84 20.51 18.92
CA LEU A 153 -1.76 19.43 19.21
C LEU A 153 -2.03 19.36 20.71
N THR A 154 -3.26 19.06 21.09
CA THR A 154 -3.59 18.75 22.48
C THR A 154 -2.93 17.43 22.90
N GLU A 155 -2.84 17.17 24.19
CA GLU A 155 -2.26 15.92 24.71
C GLU A 155 -3.09 14.69 24.24
N GLU A 156 -4.39 14.82 24.17
CA GLU A 156 -5.28 13.79 23.63
C GLU A 156 -4.98 13.48 22.15
N GLN A 157 -4.84 14.54 21.34
CA GLN A 157 -4.47 14.40 19.92
C GLN A 157 -3.08 13.78 19.73
N LYS A 158 -2.13 14.12 20.60
CA LYS A 158 -0.81 13.51 20.60
C LYS A 158 -0.87 12.04 21.00
N ALA A 159 -1.67 11.70 22.02
CA ALA A 159 -1.87 10.32 22.45
C ALA A 159 -2.52 9.50 21.34
N PHE A 160 -3.58 10.02 20.71
CA PHE A 160 -4.23 9.41 19.56
C PHE A 160 -3.24 9.18 18.38
N ASN A 161 -2.46 10.19 18.02
CA ASN A 161 -1.46 10.05 16.95
C ASN A 161 -0.39 9.01 17.29
N ARG A 162 0.03 8.88 18.55
CA ARG A 162 0.96 7.84 19.01
C ARG A 162 0.36 6.44 18.85
N MET A 163 -0.89 6.28 19.28
CA MET A 163 -1.62 5.01 19.14
C MET A 163 -1.71 4.60 17.66
N LEU A 164 -2.16 5.51 16.79
CA LEU A 164 -2.24 5.22 15.36
C LEU A 164 -0.88 4.89 14.75
N SER A 165 0.17 5.60 15.16
CA SER A 165 1.53 5.34 14.66
C SER A 165 2.03 3.95 15.08
N ALA A 166 1.69 3.50 16.27
CA ALA A 166 2.06 2.17 16.75
C ALA A 166 1.39 1.07 15.93
N VAL A 167 0.09 1.19 15.65
CA VAL A 167 -0.64 0.23 14.79
C VAL A 167 -0.12 0.29 13.36
N ARG A 168 0.07 1.49 12.81
CA ARG A 168 0.57 1.66 11.43
C ARG A 168 1.99 1.14 11.21
N ALA A 169 2.79 1.02 12.26
CA ALA A 169 4.15 0.47 12.12
C ALA A 169 4.17 -0.95 11.53
N ILE A 170 3.06 -1.68 11.61
CA ILE A 170 2.93 -3.04 11.07
C ILE A 170 3.12 -3.07 9.53
N VAL A 171 2.71 -2.02 8.81
CA VAL A 171 2.83 -1.92 7.35
C VAL A 171 4.28 -1.76 6.87
N GLU A 172 5.16 -1.28 7.73
CA GLU A 172 6.58 -1.13 7.41
C GLU A 172 7.29 -2.49 7.24
N HIS A 173 6.75 -3.53 7.88
CA HIS A 173 7.35 -4.86 7.82
C HIS A 173 7.28 -5.48 6.40
N PRO A 174 6.13 -5.58 5.74
CA PRO A 174 6.06 -6.03 4.35
C PRO A 174 6.95 -5.21 3.41
N PHE A 175 6.95 -3.89 3.54
CA PHE A 175 7.81 -3.05 2.71
C PHE A 175 9.30 -3.28 2.95
N ARG A 176 9.69 -3.54 4.19
CA ARG A 176 11.07 -3.93 4.51
C ARG A 176 11.45 -5.25 3.85
N VAL A 177 10.55 -6.25 3.86
CA VAL A 177 10.77 -7.54 3.21
C VAL A 177 10.96 -7.33 1.71
N VAL A 178 10.02 -6.65 1.05
CA VAL A 178 10.09 -6.37 -0.40
C VAL A 178 11.38 -5.65 -0.76
N LYS A 179 11.74 -4.57 -0.06
CA LYS A 179 12.88 -3.73 -0.42
C LYS A 179 14.24 -4.30 -0.01
N ARG A 180 14.34 -5.01 1.12
CA ARG A 180 15.63 -5.47 1.64
C ARG A 180 15.92 -6.92 1.36
N GLN A 181 14.92 -7.78 1.36
CA GLN A 181 15.12 -9.21 1.11
C GLN A 181 15.03 -9.53 -0.38
N PHE A 182 14.11 -8.90 -1.09
CA PHE A 182 13.91 -9.11 -2.53
C PHE A 182 14.58 -8.06 -3.40
N GLY A 183 15.08 -6.96 -2.85
CA GLY A 183 15.90 -5.98 -3.57
C GLY A 183 15.13 -5.02 -4.47
N PHE A 184 13.84 -4.81 -4.22
CA PHE A 184 13.02 -3.85 -4.99
C PHE A 184 13.21 -2.40 -4.55
#